data_a5e25ac0728d3e55ffb7a07e27983aef
#
_entry.id   a5e25ac0728d3e55ffb7a07e27983aef
#
_cell.length_a   1.000
_cell.length_b   1.000
_cell.length_c   1.000
_cell.angle_alpha   90.00
_cell.angle_beta   90.00
_cell.angle_gamma   90.00
#
_symmetry.space_group_name_H-M   'P 1'
#
loop_
_entity.id
_entity.type
_entity.pdbx_description
1 polymer ?
#
loop_
_entity_poly.entity_id
_entity_poly.type
_entity_poly.pdbx_seq_one_letter_code
_entity_poly.pdbx_strand_id
1 'polypeptide(L)'
;PNTVRLYEKLELIPKPERLSNGYRVFTDFHIEQFKLARLAFQIEVLQNGLRKKIVLMIKTSATKDFDTALSLTKEYLSQIRQERANAEEAIKIVKQILSGATEENTHFLKRKEVSNYLDISMDTLRNWEMNGLLSVKRKQNGYRIYTDEDIKRLKIIRSLRCANYSLEAILRMIQQSSQNPNVDIRKALNTPK
;
A
#
# COMPACT_ATOMS: atom_id res chain seq x y z
N PRO A 1 -4.75 -16.17 -25.55
CA PRO A 1 -5.78 -15.43 -26.32
C PRO A 1 -6.62 -14.49 -25.44
N ASN A 2 -7.08 -14.92 -24.25
CA ASN A 2 -7.92 -14.09 -23.37
C ASN A 2 -7.18 -12.90 -22.76
N THR A 3 -5.93 -13.07 -22.35
CA THR A 3 -5.10 -12.00 -21.78
C THR A 3 -4.86 -10.87 -22.79
N VAL A 4 -4.60 -11.19 -24.06
CA VAL A 4 -4.39 -10.17 -25.10
C VAL A 4 -5.65 -9.34 -25.31
N ARG A 5 -6.83 -10.00 -25.39
CA ARG A 5 -8.12 -9.31 -25.51
C ARG A 5 -8.43 -8.43 -24.29
N LEU A 6 -8.07 -8.91 -23.10
CA LEU A 6 -8.24 -8.14 -21.88
C LEU A 6 -7.36 -6.87 -21.88
N TYR A 7 -6.08 -7.00 -22.27
CA TYR A 7 -5.16 -5.87 -22.33
C TYR A 7 -5.56 -4.84 -23.40
N GLU A 8 -6.04 -5.30 -24.55
CA GLU A 8 -6.64 -4.44 -25.57
C GLU A 8 -7.87 -3.70 -24.99
N LYS A 9 -8.80 -4.41 -24.35
CA LYS A 9 -10.02 -3.83 -23.74
C LYS A 9 -9.70 -2.82 -22.63
N LEU A 10 -8.67 -3.07 -21.86
CA LEU A 10 -8.22 -2.21 -20.76
C LEU A 10 -7.27 -1.09 -21.23
N GLU A 11 -7.01 -0.98 -22.55
CA GLU A 11 -6.11 0.03 -23.14
C GLU A 11 -4.67 -0.04 -22.58
N LEU A 12 -4.23 -1.22 -22.16
CA LEU A 12 -2.86 -1.45 -21.68
C LEU A 12 -1.87 -1.70 -22.83
N ILE A 13 -2.39 -2.01 -24.01
CA ILE A 13 -1.69 -2.09 -25.29
C ILE A 13 -2.44 -1.25 -26.32
N PRO A 14 -1.78 -0.76 -27.36
CA PRO A 14 -2.46 -0.09 -28.46
C PRO A 14 -3.50 -1.00 -29.11
N LYS A 15 -4.49 -0.41 -29.74
CA LYS A 15 -5.48 -1.16 -30.52
C LYS A 15 -4.80 -1.71 -31.78
N PRO A 16 -4.71 -3.04 -31.99
CA PRO A 16 -4.07 -3.61 -33.15
C PRO A 16 -4.92 -3.36 -34.41
N GLU A 17 -4.25 -3.12 -35.52
CA GLU A 17 -4.90 -3.09 -36.84
C GLU A 17 -5.51 -4.46 -37.16
N ARG A 18 -6.49 -4.44 -38.06
CA ARG A 18 -7.13 -5.67 -38.53
C ARG A 18 -7.00 -5.79 -40.04
N LEU A 19 -6.65 -6.99 -40.47
CA LEU A 19 -6.70 -7.37 -41.87
C LEU A 19 -8.16 -7.43 -42.35
N SER A 20 -8.32 -7.50 -43.68
CA SER A 20 -9.65 -7.64 -44.33
C SER A 20 -10.44 -8.88 -43.85
N ASN A 21 -9.73 -9.93 -43.46
CA ASN A 21 -10.30 -11.13 -42.86
C ASN A 21 -10.59 -11.04 -41.32
N GLY A 22 -10.41 -9.87 -40.72
CA GLY A 22 -10.68 -9.62 -39.31
C GLY A 22 -9.58 -9.99 -38.33
N TYR A 23 -8.47 -10.59 -38.79
CA TYR A 23 -7.36 -10.96 -37.93
C TYR A 23 -6.57 -9.73 -37.45
N ARG A 24 -6.12 -9.75 -36.18
CA ARG A 24 -5.29 -8.71 -35.56
C ARG A 24 -3.86 -8.78 -36.04
N VAL A 25 -3.28 -7.63 -36.38
CA VAL A 25 -1.85 -7.48 -36.67
C VAL A 25 -1.16 -6.83 -35.49
N PHE A 26 -0.15 -7.51 -34.94
CA PHE A 26 0.66 -7.02 -33.84
C PHE A 26 2.04 -6.61 -34.36
N THR A 27 2.50 -5.44 -33.94
CA THR A 27 3.85 -4.92 -34.20
C THR A 27 4.78 -5.19 -33.02
N ASP A 28 6.08 -4.95 -33.19
CA ASP A 28 7.06 -5.04 -32.11
C ASP A 28 6.68 -4.12 -30.91
N PHE A 29 6.10 -2.95 -31.21
CA PHE A 29 5.60 -2.07 -30.15
C PHE A 29 4.51 -2.71 -29.29
N HIS A 30 3.61 -3.47 -29.86
CA HIS A 30 2.62 -4.23 -29.10
C HIS A 30 3.29 -5.26 -28.18
N ILE A 31 4.34 -5.93 -28.69
CA ILE A 31 5.08 -6.94 -27.93
C ILE A 31 5.77 -6.29 -26.72
N GLU A 32 6.49 -5.18 -26.93
CA GLU A 32 7.18 -4.46 -25.85
C GLU A 32 6.20 -3.89 -24.83
N GLN A 33 5.10 -3.33 -25.28
CA GLN A 33 4.05 -2.81 -24.42
C GLN A 33 3.39 -3.95 -23.59
N PHE A 34 3.24 -5.13 -24.17
CA PHE A 34 2.74 -6.30 -23.47
C PHE A 34 3.72 -6.78 -22.39
N LYS A 35 5.03 -6.78 -22.68
CA LYS A 35 6.08 -7.10 -21.71
C LYS A 35 6.09 -6.09 -20.56
N LEU A 36 6.00 -4.79 -20.86
CA LEU A 36 5.91 -3.73 -19.88
C LEU A 36 4.72 -3.93 -18.93
N ALA A 37 3.53 -4.17 -19.48
CA ALA A 37 2.34 -4.39 -18.68
C ALA A 37 2.47 -5.64 -17.79
N ARG A 38 3.03 -6.74 -18.30
CA ARG A 38 3.28 -7.95 -17.51
C ARG A 38 4.27 -7.70 -16.38
N LEU A 39 5.37 -7.02 -16.66
CA LEU A 39 6.37 -6.67 -15.65
C LEU A 39 5.76 -5.79 -14.55
N ALA A 40 5.00 -4.79 -14.93
CA ALA A 40 4.35 -3.86 -14.02
C ALA A 40 3.36 -4.54 -13.07
N PHE A 41 2.69 -5.61 -13.52
CA PHE A 41 1.73 -6.36 -12.71
C PHE A 41 2.33 -7.54 -11.93
N GLN A 42 3.63 -7.80 -12.03
CA GLN A 42 4.30 -8.80 -11.20
C GLN A 42 4.36 -8.38 -9.72
N ILE A 43 4.34 -7.07 -9.44
CA ILE A 43 4.39 -6.52 -8.09
C ILE A 43 3.02 -5.95 -7.76
N GLU A 44 2.26 -6.67 -6.94
CA GLU A 44 0.94 -6.22 -6.50
C GLU A 44 1.03 -5.36 -5.24
N VAL A 45 1.42 -4.11 -5.38
CA VAL A 45 1.21 -3.12 -4.32
C VAL A 45 -0.16 -2.48 -4.53
N LEU A 46 -1.18 -3.02 -3.86
CA LEU A 46 -2.58 -2.60 -4.04
C LEU A 46 -2.92 -1.30 -3.29
N GLN A 47 -2.11 -0.91 -2.31
CA GLN A 47 -2.36 0.19 -1.38
C GLN A 47 -1.79 1.54 -1.87
N ASN A 48 -2.23 2.63 -1.27
CA ASN A 48 -1.71 3.98 -1.45
C ASN A 48 -1.72 4.51 -2.91
N GLY A 49 -2.66 4.01 -3.75
CA GLY A 49 -2.80 4.47 -5.12
C GLY A 49 -1.71 3.99 -6.09
N LEU A 50 -0.73 3.21 -5.64
CA LEU A 50 0.36 2.69 -6.46
C LEU A 50 -0.13 1.90 -7.67
N ARG A 51 -1.14 1.03 -7.48
CA ARG A 51 -1.73 0.30 -8.61
C ARG A 51 -2.37 1.23 -9.64
N LYS A 52 -3.07 2.28 -9.21
CA LYS A 52 -3.66 3.25 -10.15
C LYS A 52 -2.59 3.98 -10.94
N LYS A 53 -1.49 4.37 -10.29
CA LYS A 53 -0.39 5.08 -10.93
C LYS A 53 0.32 4.21 -11.97
N ILE A 54 0.59 2.93 -11.67
CA ILE A 54 1.24 2.03 -12.61
C ILE A 54 0.34 1.71 -13.82
N VAL A 55 -0.98 1.53 -13.60
CA VAL A 55 -1.95 1.38 -14.68
C VAL A 55 -1.99 2.61 -15.57
N LEU A 56 -1.99 3.81 -14.98
CA LEU A 56 -1.96 5.07 -15.73
C LEU A 56 -0.68 5.15 -16.58
N MET A 57 0.48 4.85 -16.01
CA MET A 57 1.77 4.83 -16.72
C MET A 57 1.74 3.89 -17.93
N ILE A 58 1.21 2.66 -17.76
CA ILE A 58 1.12 1.68 -18.86
C ILE A 58 0.20 2.22 -19.98
N LYS A 59 -0.96 2.77 -19.62
CA LYS A 59 -1.90 3.35 -20.59
C LYS A 59 -1.28 4.52 -21.35
N THR A 60 -0.60 5.42 -20.64
CA THR A 60 0.10 6.56 -21.24
C THR A 60 1.20 6.09 -22.21
N SER A 61 1.99 5.08 -21.82
CA SER A 61 2.98 4.46 -22.70
C SER A 61 2.32 3.83 -23.95
N ALA A 62 1.13 3.21 -23.81
CA ALA A 62 0.42 2.60 -24.94
C ALA A 62 -0.03 3.62 -25.98
N THR A 63 -0.21 4.90 -25.62
CA THR A 63 -0.50 6.01 -26.55
C THR A 63 0.77 6.63 -27.15
N LYS A 64 1.95 6.10 -26.85
CA LYS A 64 3.29 6.60 -27.26
C LYS A 64 3.69 7.95 -26.61
N ASP A 65 2.98 8.39 -25.59
CA ASP A 65 3.40 9.54 -24.78
C ASP A 65 4.46 9.08 -23.75
N PHE A 66 5.69 8.88 -24.26
CA PHE A 66 6.79 8.32 -23.46
C PHE A 66 7.31 9.31 -22.42
N ASP A 67 7.26 10.61 -22.68
CA ASP A 67 7.75 11.63 -21.74
C ASP A 67 6.88 11.67 -20.49
N THR A 68 5.57 11.68 -20.66
CA THR A 68 4.63 11.60 -19.55
C THR A 68 4.71 10.23 -18.83
N ALA A 69 4.84 9.14 -19.57
CA ALA A 69 5.01 7.81 -18.99
C ALA A 69 6.30 7.69 -18.14
N LEU A 70 7.39 8.28 -18.59
CA LEU A 70 8.66 8.34 -17.83
C LEU A 70 8.53 9.20 -16.56
N SER A 71 7.81 10.33 -16.63
CA SER A 71 7.53 11.16 -15.47
C SER A 71 6.73 10.37 -14.41
N LEU A 72 5.67 9.70 -14.83
CA LEU A 72 4.85 8.83 -13.97
C LEU A 72 5.68 7.68 -13.36
N THR A 73 6.62 7.12 -14.12
CA THR A 73 7.54 6.08 -13.63
C THR A 73 8.47 6.61 -12.53
N LYS A 74 9.02 7.82 -12.70
CA LYS A 74 9.87 8.47 -11.68
C LYS A 74 9.10 8.73 -10.38
N GLU A 75 7.87 9.22 -10.50
CA GLU A 75 6.99 9.42 -9.35
C GLU A 75 6.65 8.10 -8.65
N TYR A 76 6.35 7.05 -9.42
CA TYR A 76 6.08 5.72 -8.89
C TYR A 76 7.28 5.16 -8.11
N LEU A 77 8.50 5.30 -8.67
CA LEU A 77 9.73 4.89 -8.00
C LEU A 77 9.98 5.67 -6.70
N SER A 78 9.74 6.98 -6.70
CA SER A 78 9.85 7.81 -5.50
C SER A 78 8.88 7.34 -4.41
N GLN A 79 7.65 7.05 -4.78
CA GLN A 79 6.64 6.55 -3.85
C GLN A 79 6.99 5.16 -3.29
N ILE A 80 7.49 4.24 -4.11
CA ILE A 80 7.96 2.92 -3.65
C ILE A 80 9.13 3.04 -2.67
N ARG A 81 10.09 3.94 -2.94
CA ARG A 81 11.21 4.19 -2.02
C ARG A 81 10.71 4.71 -0.67
N GLN A 82 9.72 5.60 -0.68
CA GLN A 82 9.11 6.09 0.56
C GLN A 82 8.40 4.96 1.33
N GLU A 83 7.65 4.11 0.64
CA GLU A 83 6.98 2.98 1.30
C GLU A 83 8.00 1.97 1.88
N ARG A 84 9.12 1.76 1.21
CA ARG A 84 10.21 0.95 1.75
C ARG A 84 10.80 1.57 3.02
N ALA A 85 11.08 2.86 3.03
CA ALA A 85 11.59 3.57 4.22
C ALA A 85 10.59 3.47 5.39
N ASN A 86 9.30 3.64 5.13
CA ASN A 86 8.25 3.48 6.14
C ASN A 86 8.21 2.04 6.71
N ALA A 87 8.41 1.03 5.87
CA ALA A 87 8.46 -0.36 6.31
C ALA A 87 9.71 -0.64 7.18
N GLU A 88 10.87 -0.11 6.80
CA GLU A 88 12.11 -0.22 7.57
C GLU A 88 11.97 0.47 8.95
N GLU A 89 11.31 1.63 9.00
CA GLU A 89 11.00 2.31 10.27
C GLU A 89 10.06 1.48 11.14
N ALA A 90 8.99 0.90 10.57
CA ALA A 90 8.07 0.05 11.32
C ALA A 90 8.79 -1.18 11.92
N ILE A 91 9.74 -1.78 11.19
CA ILE A 91 10.56 -2.89 11.70
C ILE A 91 11.39 -2.44 12.91
N LYS A 92 12.00 -1.23 12.86
CA LYS A 92 12.74 -0.68 14.01
C LYS A 92 11.84 -0.51 15.24
N ILE A 93 10.65 0.05 15.04
CA ILE A 93 9.66 0.25 16.11
C ILE A 93 9.27 -1.10 16.76
N VAL A 94 9.00 -2.13 15.96
CA VAL A 94 8.69 -3.47 16.48
C VAL A 94 9.84 -4.01 17.31
N LYS A 95 11.09 -3.88 16.83
CA LYS A 95 12.28 -4.32 17.59
C LYS A 95 12.42 -3.57 18.91
N GLN A 96 12.16 -2.26 18.96
CA GLN A 96 12.19 -1.45 20.19
C GLN A 96 11.13 -1.91 21.19
N ILE A 97 9.90 -2.16 20.74
CA ILE A 97 8.83 -2.68 21.60
C ILE A 97 9.21 -4.03 22.20
N LEU A 98 9.74 -4.94 21.37
CA LEU A 98 10.15 -6.28 21.81
C LEU A 98 11.34 -6.26 22.79
N SER A 99 12.22 -5.25 22.70
CA SER A 99 13.33 -5.07 23.66
C SER A 99 12.90 -4.42 24.99
N GLY A 100 11.60 -4.12 25.18
CA GLY A 100 11.08 -3.49 26.40
C GLY A 100 11.43 -2.02 26.54
N ALA A 101 11.90 -1.35 25.49
CA ALA A 101 12.18 0.08 25.51
C ALA A 101 10.86 0.85 25.61
N THR A 102 10.59 1.40 26.79
CA THR A 102 9.47 2.34 27.04
C THR A 102 9.98 3.75 26.89
N GLU A 103 9.37 4.52 25.99
CA GLU A 103 9.57 5.97 25.92
C GLU A 103 8.37 6.66 26.56
N GLU A 104 8.61 7.76 27.25
CA GLU A 104 7.53 8.56 27.80
C GLU A 104 6.71 9.21 26.67
N ASN A 105 5.37 9.19 26.81
CA ASN A 105 4.47 9.84 25.88
C ASN A 105 4.53 11.37 26.10
N THR A 106 5.28 12.08 25.28
CA THR A 106 5.48 13.53 25.38
C THR A 106 4.60 14.33 24.42
N HIS A 107 4.10 13.71 23.35
CA HIS A 107 3.34 14.38 22.31
C HIS A 107 1.94 13.82 22.14
N PHE A 108 1.02 14.72 21.84
CA PHE A 108 -0.37 14.38 21.56
C PHE A 108 -0.80 15.02 20.24
N LEU A 109 -1.15 14.21 19.25
CA LEU A 109 -1.60 14.67 17.95
C LEU A 109 -3.13 14.56 17.83
N LYS A 110 -3.71 15.51 17.08
CA LYS A 110 -5.11 15.46 16.66
C LYS A 110 -5.24 14.56 15.40
N ARG A 111 -6.45 14.09 15.15
CA ARG A 111 -6.74 13.21 14.03
C ARG A 111 -6.24 13.71 12.67
N LYS A 112 -6.42 15.02 12.37
CA LYS A 112 -5.95 15.62 11.12
C LYS A 112 -4.42 15.64 11.03
N GLU A 113 -3.75 15.92 12.12
CA GLU A 113 -2.30 15.94 12.21
C GLU A 113 -1.72 14.53 11.96
N VAL A 114 -2.32 13.50 12.57
CA VAL A 114 -1.96 12.10 12.35
C VAL A 114 -2.22 11.67 10.91
N SER A 115 -3.35 12.06 10.33
CA SER A 115 -3.71 11.80 8.94
C SER A 115 -2.64 12.34 7.98
N ASN A 116 -2.23 13.60 8.18
CA ASN A 116 -1.20 14.25 7.38
C ASN A 116 0.19 13.62 7.61
N TYR A 117 0.54 13.36 8.88
CA TYR A 117 1.84 12.80 9.24
C TYR A 117 2.09 11.39 8.67
N LEU A 118 1.04 10.57 8.65
CA LEU A 118 1.13 9.19 8.15
C LEU A 118 0.73 9.04 6.68
N ASP A 119 0.35 10.14 6.02
CA ASP A 119 -0.17 10.13 4.64
C ASP A 119 -1.28 9.07 4.45
N ILE A 120 -2.30 9.14 5.32
CA ILE A 120 -3.50 8.30 5.25
C ILE A 120 -4.76 9.16 5.46
N SER A 121 -5.88 8.74 4.90
CA SER A 121 -7.12 9.50 5.07
C SER A 121 -7.66 9.42 6.51
N MET A 122 -8.42 10.45 6.93
CA MET A 122 -9.13 10.42 8.22
C MET A 122 -10.14 9.26 8.31
N ASP A 123 -10.69 8.83 7.17
CA ASP A 123 -11.60 7.68 7.11
C ASP A 123 -10.86 6.37 7.30
N THR A 124 -9.62 6.27 6.80
CA THR A 124 -8.75 5.12 7.09
C THR A 124 -8.49 5.00 8.59
N LEU A 125 -8.14 6.10 9.27
CA LEU A 125 -7.97 6.11 10.73
C LEU A 125 -9.23 5.67 11.47
N ARG A 126 -10.40 6.20 11.05
CA ARG A 126 -11.69 5.79 11.62
C ARG A 126 -11.97 4.32 11.40
N ASN A 127 -11.71 3.81 10.20
CA ASN A 127 -11.90 2.40 9.88
C ASN A 127 -11.03 1.51 10.76
N TRP A 128 -9.77 1.85 10.97
CA TRP A 128 -8.86 1.08 11.83
C TRP A 128 -9.30 1.10 13.31
N GLU A 129 -9.78 2.25 13.79
CA GLU A 129 -10.36 2.36 15.14
C GLU A 129 -11.62 1.47 15.28
N MET A 130 -12.55 1.53 14.31
CA MET A 130 -13.78 0.73 14.31
C MET A 130 -13.51 -0.78 14.24
N ASN A 131 -12.42 -1.20 13.58
CA ASN A 131 -11.98 -2.60 13.52
C ASN A 131 -11.12 -3.01 14.73
N GLY A 132 -11.01 -2.19 15.77
CA GLY A 132 -10.32 -2.53 17.01
C GLY A 132 -8.80 -2.52 16.95
N LEU A 133 -8.20 -2.02 15.86
CA LEU A 133 -6.73 -1.92 15.73
C LEU A 133 -6.14 -0.86 16.65
N LEU A 134 -6.96 0.11 17.09
CA LEU A 134 -6.61 1.21 17.99
C LEU A 134 -7.72 1.47 18.97
N SER A 135 -7.33 1.81 20.21
CA SER A 135 -8.22 2.36 21.23
C SER A 135 -7.74 3.77 21.57
N VAL A 136 -8.32 4.77 20.90
CA VAL A 136 -7.86 6.16 20.99
C VAL A 136 -8.55 6.89 22.14
N LYS A 137 -7.76 7.54 22.99
CA LYS A 137 -8.26 8.37 24.09
C LYS A 137 -8.99 9.61 23.56
N ARG A 138 -9.96 10.09 24.34
CA ARG A 138 -10.69 11.32 24.03
C ARG A 138 -10.47 12.35 25.15
N LYS A 139 -10.34 13.61 24.78
CA LYS A 139 -10.38 14.72 25.73
C LYS A 139 -11.80 14.90 26.26
N GLN A 140 -11.95 15.70 27.33
CA GLN A 140 -13.28 16.07 27.93
C GLN A 140 -14.26 16.64 26.89
N ASN A 141 -13.75 17.34 25.86
CA ASN A 141 -14.55 17.89 24.77
C ASN A 141 -14.85 16.86 23.64
N GLY A 142 -14.60 15.56 23.86
CA GLY A 142 -14.88 14.49 22.91
C GLY A 142 -13.89 14.31 21.77
N TYR A 143 -12.90 15.20 21.61
CA TYR A 143 -11.90 15.09 20.53
C TYR A 143 -10.91 13.96 20.80
N ARG A 144 -10.60 13.22 19.74
CA ARG A 144 -9.56 12.17 19.76
C ARG A 144 -8.18 12.77 19.89
N ILE A 145 -7.35 12.13 20.72
CA ILE A 145 -5.93 12.44 20.87
C ILE A 145 -5.13 11.14 20.69
N TYR A 146 -4.07 11.24 19.92
CA TYR A 146 -3.17 10.12 19.64
C TYR A 146 -1.85 10.37 20.34
N THR A 147 -1.43 9.38 21.12
CA THR A 147 -0.16 9.39 21.85
C THR A 147 0.99 8.94 20.93
N ASP A 148 2.24 9.11 21.39
CA ASP A 148 3.40 8.59 20.67
C ASP A 148 3.31 7.06 20.48
N GLU A 149 2.76 6.34 21.46
CA GLU A 149 2.50 4.90 21.35
C GLU A 149 1.46 4.59 20.27
N ASP A 150 0.38 5.37 20.19
CA ASP A 150 -0.62 5.22 19.10
C ASP A 150 0.03 5.46 17.74
N ILE A 151 0.91 6.45 17.62
CA ILE A 151 1.64 6.74 16.37
C ILE A 151 2.55 5.58 15.99
N LYS A 152 3.31 5.01 16.93
CA LYS A 152 4.14 3.81 16.70
C LYS A 152 3.29 2.64 16.18
N ARG A 153 2.16 2.38 16.82
CA ARG A 153 1.21 1.34 16.41
C ARG A 153 0.64 1.60 15.02
N LEU A 154 0.26 2.83 14.72
CA LEU A 154 -0.24 3.22 13.40
C LEU A 154 0.80 3.05 12.28
N LYS A 155 2.07 3.34 12.53
CA LYS A 155 3.16 3.09 11.58
C LYS A 155 3.29 1.60 11.23
N ILE A 156 3.18 0.73 12.24
CA ILE A 156 3.19 -0.72 12.03
C ILE A 156 1.98 -1.16 11.21
N ILE A 157 0.77 -0.73 11.59
CA ILE A 157 -0.48 -1.06 10.87
C ILE A 157 -0.38 -0.62 9.41
N ARG A 158 0.06 0.62 9.16
CA ARG A 158 0.23 1.18 7.82
C ARG A 158 1.17 0.32 6.97
N SER A 159 2.32 -0.05 7.51
CA SER A 159 3.31 -0.86 6.81
C SER A 159 2.81 -2.27 6.50
N LEU A 160 2.10 -2.91 7.44
CA LEU A 160 1.48 -4.21 7.21
C LEU A 160 0.34 -4.14 6.18
N ARG A 161 -0.42 -3.03 6.16
CA ARG A 161 -1.44 -2.79 5.12
C ARG A 161 -0.80 -2.61 3.73
N CYS A 162 0.34 -1.91 3.65
CA CYS A 162 1.12 -1.83 2.40
C CYS A 162 1.62 -3.20 1.94
N ALA A 163 1.98 -4.07 2.87
CA ALA A 163 2.34 -5.47 2.60
C ALA A 163 1.12 -6.38 2.34
N ASN A 164 -0.06 -5.80 2.16
CA ASN A 164 -1.33 -6.47 1.82
C ASN A 164 -1.89 -7.41 2.90
N TYR A 165 -1.45 -7.30 4.16
CA TYR A 165 -2.10 -8.03 5.25
C TYR A 165 -3.51 -7.49 5.52
N SER A 166 -4.46 -8.36 5.81
CA SER A 166 -5.82 -7.97 6.18
C SER A 166 -5.86 -7.27 7.54
N LEU A 167 -6.88 -6.43 7.78
CA LEU A 167 -7.07 -5.78 9.09
C LEU A 167 -7.22 -6.83 10.21
N GLU A 168 -7.85 -7.95 9.90
CA GLU A 168 -8.05 -9.04 10.83
C GLU A 168 -6.73 -9.75 11.20
N ALA A 169 -5.86 -10.02 10.23
CA ALA A 169 -4.53 -10.59 10.49
C ALA A 169 -3.69 -9.65 11.37
N ILE A 170 -3.77 -8.36 11.12
CA ILE A 170 -3.07 -7.33 11.89
C ILE A 170 -3.64 -7.25 13.33
N LEU A 171 -4.96 -7.26 13.48
CA LEU A 171 -5.62 -7.25 14.79
C LEU A 171 -5.20 -8.47 15.63
N ARG A 172 -5.23 -9.66 15.03
CA ARG A 172 -4.81 -10.91 15.67
C ARG A 172 -3.34 -10.82 16.15
N MET A 173 -2.46 -10.33 15.29
CA MET A 173 -1.04 -10.12 15.64
C MET A 173 -0.90 -9.17 16.82
N ILE A 174 -1.60 -8.03 16.82
CA ILE A 174 -1.56 -7.05 17.91
C ILE A 174 -2.06 -7.68 19.22
N GLN A 175 -3.17 -8.42 19.19
CA GLN A 175 -3.73 -9.07 20.37
C GLN A 175 -2.78 -10.14 20.95
N GLN A 176 -2.21 -10.98 20.09
CA GLN A 176 -1.27 -12.02 20.52
C GLN A 176 0.02 -11.42 21.09
N SER A 177 0.55 -10.35 20.45
CA SER A 177 1.74 -9.66 20.95
C SER A 177 1.52 -8.96 22.29
N SER A 178 0.30 -8.50 22.57
CA SER A 178 -0.05 -7.90 23.87
C SER A 178 -0.13 -8.93 24.99
N GLN A 179 -0.48 -10.18 24.66
CA GLN A 179 -0.60 -11.28 25.63
C GLN A 179 0.74 -12.02 25.84
N ASN A 180 1.56 -12.10 24.80
CA ASN A 180 2.83 -12.81 24.82
C ASN A 180 3.90 -12.02 24.03
N PRO A 181 4.85 -11.36 24.69
CA PRO A 181 5.92 -10.64 24.01
C PRO A 181 6.82 -11.51 23.11
N ASN A 182 6.86 -12.82 23.35
CA ASN A 182 7.67 -13.77 22.57
C ASN A 182 6.88 -14.43 21.43
N VAL A 183 5.72 -13.88 21.04
CA VAL A 183 4.93 -14.43 19.95
C VAL A 183 5.68 -14.38 18.61
N ASP A 184 5.58 -15.44 17.83
CA ASP A 184 6.04 -15.44 16.45
C ASP A 184 5.10 -14.57 15.60
N ILE A 185 5.52 -13.32 15.36
CA ILE A 185 4.76 -12.32 14.60
C ILE A 185 4.43 -12.82 13.18
N ARG A 186 5.37 -13.51 12.53
CA ARG A 186 5.14 -14.05 11.18
C ARG A 186 4.05 -15.11 11.18
N LYS A 187 4.06 -16.00 12.16
CA LYS A 187 3.01 -17.01 12.32
C LYS A 187 1.67 -16.35 12.62
N ALA A 188 1.61 -15.38 13.53
CA ALA A 188 0.40 -14.64 13.88
C ALA A 188 -0.25 -13.95 12.67
N LEU A 189 0.56 -13.38 11.76
CA LEU A 189 0.08 -12.72 10.54
C LEU A 189 -0.40 -13.71 9.48
N ASN A 190 0.24 -14.87 9.34
CA ASN A 190 0.02 -15.81 8.24
C ASN A 190 -0.89 -16.99 8.59
N THR A 191 -1.37 -17.11 9.85
CA THR A 191 -2.31 -18.16 10.21
C THR A 191 -3.68 -17.87 9.56
N PRO A 192 -4.18 -18.72 8.66
CA PRO A 192 -5.55 -18.60 8.17
C PRO A 192 -6.55 -18.84 9.32
N LYS A 193 -7.78 -18.37 9.13
CA LYS A 193 -8.90 -18.74 9.99
C LYS A 193 -9.26 -20.20 9.85
#